data_9c654a619363b82efd88dde8c817c3dd
#
_entry.id   9c654a619363b82efd88dde8c817c3dd
#
_cell.length_a   1.000
_cell.length_b   1.000
_cell.length_c   1.000
_cell.angle_alpha   90.00
_cell.angle_beta   90.00
_cell.angle_gamma   90.00
#
_symmetry.space_group_name_H-M   'P 1'
#
loop_
_entity.id
_entity.type
_entity.pdbx_description
1 polymer ?
#
loop_
_entity_poly.entity_id
_entity_poly.type
_entity_poly.pdbx_seq_one_letter_code
_entity_poly.pdbx_strand_id
1 'polypeptide(L)'
;MSCPRPTLDRRRVLRWLGASAASCAVPFAGRAAQPPGAGEKIALIMGNGAYPSAPLRNPVSDARAVADLVRQLGYTVTLRENTSLRDLVEVVRDFSLRAASSRVRLVFYAGHGVQARGRNYLLPVDADPRSEDDVAKQSLDVGGFVDRLSALQQGTNIVVLDACRVNPFAGGVIVGPDGRRLKFRGSTPSGLAALDAPVGTLVAFSTAPNGVALDGPGGQHSVYAKHLLTHLATPGLPIEQLFKKIRIGVAEDTQRVQVPWESSSLTSEFCFKNTAQGVCRS
;
A
#
# COMPACT_ATOMS: atom_id res chain seq x y z
N MET A 1 49.21 78.57 17.13
CA MET A 1 49.43 77.60 18.20
C MET A 1 49.42 76.17 17.56
N SER A 2 50.66 75.73 17.26
CA SER A 2 50.90 74.48 16.52
C SER A 2 51.13 73.33 17.48
N CYS A 3 50.41 72.23 17.31
CA CYS A 3 50.62 71.02 18.09
C CYS A 3 51.51 70.02 17.32
N PRO A 4 52.60 69.49 17.89
CA PRO A 4 53.52 68.59 17.20
C PRO A 4 52.98 67.14 17.15
N ARG A 5 53.25 66.49 16.00
CA ARG A 5 52.99 65.07 15.79
C ARG A 5 54.11 64.21 16.41
N PRO A 6 53.83 63.10 17.12
CA PRO A 6 54.86 62.16 17.53
C PRO A 6 55.18 61.17 16.41
N THR A 7 56.47 61.02 16.15
CA THR A 7 57.08 60.02 15.26
C THR A 7 57.10 58.65 15.95
N LEU A 8 56.52 57.62 15.28
CA LEU A 8 56.55 56.24 15.72
C LEU A 8 57.83 55.57 15.27
N ASP A 9 58.65 55.16 16.24
CA ASP A 9 59.88 54.40 16.07
C ASP A 9 59.58 52.93 15.71
N ARG A 10 60.08 52.49 14.54
CA ARG A 10 59.83 51.19 13.90
C ARG A 10 60.59 50.02 14.46
N ARG A 11 61.22 50.10 15.62
CA ARG A 11 62.19 49.06 16.11
C ARG A 11 61.87 48.40 17.42
N ARG A 12 60.62 48.37 17.90
CA ARG A 12 60.30 47.64 19.15
C ARG A 12 58.91 47.02 19.14
N VAL A 13 58.66 46.09 18.22
CA VAL A 13 57.58 45.10 18.44
C VAL A 13 57.98 43.79 17.82
N LEU A 14 58.94 43.15 18.38
CA LEU A 14 59.20 41.74 18.18
C LEU A 14 59.45 41.14 19.57
N ARG A 15 58.44 40.63 20.16
CA ARG A 15 58.35 39.62 21.26
C ARG A 15 57.03 39.82 21.97
N TRP A 16 56.10 38.99 21.64
CA TRP A 16 55.18 38.33 22.61
C TRP A 16 54.30 37.35 21.89
N LEU A 17 54.63 36.10 22.09
CA LEU A 17 53.85 34.95 22.47
C LEU A 17 52.89 34.36 21.45
N GLY A 18 53.30 33.14 21.04
CA GLY A 18 52.42 32.06 20.62
C GLY A 18 51.33 31.78 21.67
N ALA A 19 50.11 32.11 21.29
CA ALA A 19 48.92 31.53 21.88
C ALA A 19 48.42 30.50 20.86
N SER A 20 48.62 29.24 21.18
CA SER A 20 48.09 28.10 20.44
C SER A 20 46.54 28.17 20.49
N ALA A 21 45.92 28.64 19.42
CA ALA A 21 44.52 28.46 19.21
C ALA A 21 44.26 26.99 18.86
N ALA A 22 43.88 26.21 19.85
CA ALA A 22 43.33 24.88 19.63
C ALA A 22 41.99 25.07 18.89
N SER A 23 42.03 24.95 17.57
CA SER A 23 40.84 24.82 16.74
C SER A 23 40.16 23.50 17.10
N CYS A 24 39.13 23.55 17.91
CA CYS A 24 38.17 22.46 18.01
C CYS A 24 37.48 22.31 16.65
N ALA A 25 38.04 21.47 15.78
CA ALA A 25 37.35 20.97 14.61
C ALA A 25 36.24 20.05 15.12
N VAL A 26 35.03 20.61 15.25
CA VAL A 26 33.81 19.82 15.39
C VAL A 26 33.71 19.01 14.10
N PRO A 27 33.76 17.67 14.16
CA PRO A 27 33.51 16.88 12.96
C PRO A 27 32.05 17.16 12.55
N PHE A 28 31.86 17.90 11.48
CA PHE A 28 30.62 17.90 10.74
C PHE A 28 30.46 16.44 10.27
N ALA A 29 29.71 15.64 11.05
CA ALA A 29 29.25 14.34 10.59
C ALA A 29 28.36 14.63 9.37
N GLY A 30 28.98 14.68 8.23
CA GLY A 30 28.30 14.76 6.94
C GLY A 30 27.36 13.57 6.92
N ARG A 31 26.06 13.85 7.01
CA ARG A 31 25.03 12.85 6.76
C ARG A 31 25.30 12.33 5.36
N ALA A 32 25.92 11.15 5.29
CA ALA A 32 26.22 10.50 4.03
C ALA A 32 24.93 10.52 3.21
N ALA A 33 24.97 11.13 2.03
CA ALA A 33 23.84 11.12 1.12
C ALA A 33 23.50 9.64 0.89
N GLN A 34 22.31 9.21 1.30
CA GLN A 34 21.85 7.85 1.05
C GLN A 34 21.92 7.61 -0.47
N PRO A 35 22.44 6.45 -0.91
CA PRO A 35 22.52 6.18 -2.33
C PRO A 35 21.13 6.31 -2.96
N PRO A 36 21.03 6.79 -4.21
CA PRO A 36 19.78 6.87 -4.92
C PRO A 36 19.18 5.45 -5.03
N GLY A 37 18.18 5.15 -4.18
CA GLY A 37 17.63 3.80 -4.00
C GLY A 37 17.14 3.50 -2.59
N ALA A 38 17.71 4.11 -1.57
CA ALA A 38 17.36 3.89 -0.16
C ALA A 38 16.27 4.86 0.32
N GLY A 39 15.09 4.81 -0.26
CA GLY A 39 13.91 5.48 0.27
C GLY A 39 13.08 4.55 1.17
N GLU A 40 12.31 5.12 2.09
CA GLU A 40 11.43 4.37 2.98
C GLU A 40 10.42 3.53 2.18
N LYS A 41 10.24 2.26 2.59
CA LYS A 41 9.15 1.41 2.14
C LYS A 41 8.05 1.45 3.19
N ILE A 42 6.87 1.88 2.83
CA ILE A 42 5.73 1.90 3.74
C ILE A 42 4.63 0.97 3.26
N ALA A 43 3.88 0.41 4.22
CA ALA A 43 2.74 -0.42 3.93
C ALA A 43 1.54 -0.02 4.80
N LEU A 44 0.37 0.09 4.19
CA LEU A 44 -0.93 0.14 4.83
C LEU A 44 -1.61 -1.21 4.61
N ILE A 45 -1.80 -1.96 5.68
CA ILE A 45 -2.41 -3.28 5.65
C ILE A 45 -3.72 -3.23 6.43
N MET A 46 -4.82 -3.62 5.79
CA MET A 46 -6.15 -3.53 6.37
C MET A 46 -6.89 -4.86 6.24
N GLY A 47 -7.50 -5.31 7.34
CA GLY A 47 -8.33 -6.52 7.39
C GLY A 47 -9.66 -6.26 8.08
N ASN A 48 -10.76 -6.31 7.33
CA ASN A 48 -12.10 -6.06 7.81
C ASN A 48 -12.94 -7.34 7.73
N GLY A 49 -13.32 -7.90 8.89
CA GLY A 49 -14.12 -9.11 8.98
C GLY A 49 -15.37 -8.96 9.83
N ALA A 50 -15.39 -8.02 10.79
CA ALA A 50 -16.46 -7.89 11.78
C ALA A 50 -17.67 -7.08 11.27
N TYR A 51 -18.15 -7.38 10.07
CA TYR A 51 -19.35 -6.76 9.52
C TYR A 51 -20.61 -7.31 10.23
N PRO A 52 -21.51 -6.46 10.74
CA PRO A 52 -22.70 -6.93 11.46
C PRO A 52 -23.61 -7.84 10.62
N SER A 53 -23.79 -7.52 9.34
CA SER A 53 -24.72 -8.23 8.45
C SER A 53 -24.10 -9.39 7.68
N ALA A 54 -22.77 -9.37 7.47
CA ALA A 54 -22.06 -10.33 6.63
C ALA A 54 -20.60 -10.50 7.10
N PRO A 55 -20.39 -11.11 8.27
CA PRO A 55 -19.05 -11.29 8.80
C PRO A 55 -18.20 -12.18 7.90
N LEU A 56 -16.90 -11.86 7.78
CA LEU A 56 -15.88 -12.64 7.10
C LEU A 56 -14.94 -13.25 8.14
N ARG A 57 -14.39 -14.43 7.85
CA ARG A 57 -13.61 -15.19 8.82
C ARG A 57 -12.12 -14.88 8.77
N ASN A 58 -11.58 -14.69 7.57
CA ASN A 58 -10.13 -14.67 7.34
C ASN A 58 -9.48 -13.28 7.15
N PRO A 59 -10.19 -12.17 6.81
CA PRO A 59 -9.53 -10.91 6.47
C PRO A 59 -8.56 -10.37 7.53
N VAL A 60 -8.89 -10.53 8.82
CA VAL A 60 -8.03 -10.07 9.91
C VAL A 60 -6.77 -10.93 10.02
N SER A 61 -6.90 -12.27 9.92
CA SER A 61 -5.74 -13.17 9.91
C SER A 61 -4.85 -12.96 8.69
N ASP A 62 -5.44 -12.72 7.52
CA ASP A 62 -4.72 -12.42 6.28
C ASP A 62 -3.94 -11.13 6.40
N ALA A 63 -4.57 -10.07 6.89
CA ALA A 63 -3.91 -8.79 7.11
C ALA A 63 -2.73 -8.91 8.09
N ARG A 64 -2.89 -9.65 9.19
CA ARG A 64 -1.80 -9.90 10.15
C ARG A 64 -0.63 -10.62 9.50
N ALA A 65 -0.90 -11.72 8.79
CA ALA A 65 0.14 -12.52 8.14
C ALA A 65 0.88 -11.73 7.05
N VAL A 66 0.17 -10.96 6.23
CA VAL A 66 0.77 -10.07 5.23
C VAL A 66 1.59 -8.99 5.93
N ALA A 67 1.08 -8.37 6.99
CA ALA A 67 1.80 -7.34 7.75
C ALA A 67 3.13 -7.87 8.32
N ASP A 68 3.11 -9.06 8.91
CA ASP A 68 4.31 -9.67 9.49
C ASP A 68 5.33 -10.01 8.41
N LEU A 69 4.89 -10.54 7.27
CA LEU A 69 5.78 -10.86 6.16
C LEU A 69 6.42 -9.60 5.56
N VAL A 70 5.65 -8.54 5.32
CA VAL A 70 6.22 -7.31 4.73
C VAL A 70 7.10 -6.53 5.72
N ARG A 71 6.87 -6.63 7.05
CA ARG A 71 7.84 -6.14 8.04
C ARG A 71 9.20 -6.81 7.90
N GLN A 72 9.22 -8.15 7.72
CA GLN A 72 10.46 -8.90 7.46
C GLN A 72 11.14 -8.48 6.15
N LEU A 73 10.37 -7.96 5.19
CA LEU A 73 10.87 -7.40 3.93
C LEU A 73 11.30 -5.93 4.03
N GLY A 74 11.31 -5.36 5.24
CA GLY A 74 11.83 -4.01 5.53
C GLY A 74 10.83 -2.89 5.29
N TYR A 75 9.52 -3.17 5.34
CA TYR A 75 8.49 -2.12 5.29
C TYR A 75 8.17 -1.58 6.68
N THR A 76 7.96 -0.27 6.77
CA THR A 76 7.28 0.35 7.91
C THR A 76 5.77 0.15 7.75
N VAL A 77 5.18 -0.69 8.60
CA VAL A 77 3.80 -1.18 8.42
C VAL A 77 2.84 -0.48 9.36
N THR A 78 1.75 0.03 8.80
CA THR A 78 0.54 0.42 9.51
C THR A 78 -0.50 -0.69 9.32
N LEU A 79 -0.81 -1.43 10.38
CA LEU A 79 -1.86 -2.46 10.37
C LEU A 79 -3.14 -1.89 10.96
N ARG A 80 -4.27 -2.15 10.32
CA ARG A 80 -5.62 -1.82 10.81
C ARG A 80 -6.55 -3.01 10.66
N GLU A 81 -7.37 -3.21 11.68
CA GLU A 81 -8.30 -4.33 11.77
C GLU A 81 -9.68 -3.79 12.07
N ASN A 82 -10.68 -4.26 11.33
CA ASN A 82 -12.09 -3.91 11.55
C ASN A 82 -12.32 -2.40 11.64
N THR A 83 -11.81 -1.68 10.66
CA THR A 83 -11.86 -0.22 10.62
C THR A 83 -13.28 0.30 10.43
N SER A 84 -13.67 1.28 11.25
CA SER A 84 -14.84 2.12 11.00
C SER A 84 -14.57 3.09 9.83
N LEU A 85 -15.59 3.75 9.32
CA LEU A 85 -15.44 4.79 8.29
C LEU A 85 -14.50 5.91 8.77
N ARG A 86 -14.65 6.32 10.00
CA ARG A 86 -13.80 7.35 10.60
C ARG A 86 -12.32 6.93 10.62
N ASP A 87 -12.04 5.72 11.13
CA ASP A 87 -10.68 5.20 11.21
C ASP A 87 -10.07 5.00 9.82
N LEU A 88 -10.90 4.56 8.85
CA LEU A 88 -10.48 4.38 7.46
C LEU A 88 -10.05 5.71 6.83
N VAL A 89 -10.83 6.78 7.02
CA VAL A 89 -10.49 8.12 6.52
C VAL A 89 -9.21 8.64 7.17
N GLU A 90 -9.09 8.49 8.48
CA GLU A 90 -7.90 8.94 9.23
C GLU A 90 -6.63 8.20 8.77
N VAL A 91 -6.67 6.87 8.70
CA VAL A 91 -5.48 6.08 8.33
C VAL A 91 -5.06 6.31 6.87
N VAL A 92 -6.02 6.47 5.97
CA VAL A 92 -5.73 6.77 4.55
C VAL A 92 -5.11 8.15 4.40
N ARG A 93 -5.58 9.15 5.15
CA ARG A 93 -4.99 10.48 5.19
C ARG A 93 -3.55 10.42 5.70
N ASP A 94 -3.31 9.78 6.84
CA ASP A 94 -2.00 9.69 7.47
C ASP A 94 -1.01 8.90 6.61
N PHE A 95 -1.47 7.83 5.97
CA PHE A 95 -0.68 7.08 4.99
C PHE A 95 -0.31 7.95 3.79
N SER A 96 -1.26 8.73 3.25
CA SER A 96 -1.03 9.62 2.10
C SER A 96 0.00 10.71 2.41
N LEU A 97 0.01 11.24 3.63
CA LEU A 97 1.02 12.22 4.08
C LEU A 97 2.42 11.59 4.12
N ARG A 98 2.56 10.39 4.63
CA ARG A 98 3.84 9.65 4.70
C ARG A 98 4.29 9.17 3.31
N ALA A 99 3.35 8.90 2.43
CA ALA A 99 3.61 8.44 1.07
C ALA A 99 4.46 9.43 0.26
N ALA A 100 4.35 10.74 0.55
CA ALA A 100 5.09 11.79 -0.16
C ALA A 100 6.63 11.64 -0.06
N SER A 101 7.13 11.08 1.05
CA SER A 101 8.57 10.86 1.27
C SER A 101 9.03 9.41 1.01
N SER A 102 8.10 8.54 0.60
CA SER A 102 8.37 7.10 0.47
C SER A 102 8.57 6.70 -0.98
N ARG A 103 9.48 5.76 -1.23
CA ARG A 103 9.76 5.24 -2.58
C ARG A 103 8.92 4.04 -2.98
N VAL A 104 8.50 3.24 -2.01
CA VAL A 104 7.61 2.10 -2.24
C VAL A 104 6.43 2.19 -1.29
N ARG A 105 5.25 2.15 -1.84
CA ARG A 105 3.99 2.26 -1.13
C ARG A 105 3.16 1.02 -1.42
N LEU A 106 2.98 0.20 -0.40
CA LEU A 106 2.14 -0.99 -0.49
C LEU A 106 0.83 -0.74 0.26
N VAL A 107 -0.27 -1.04 -0.39
CA VAL A 107 -1.59 -1.10 0.24
C VAL A 107 -2.12 -2.51 0.06
N PHE A 108 -2.50 -3.15 1.15
CA PHE A 108 -3.23 -4.42 1.13
C PHE A 108 -4.55 -4.23 1.87
N TYR A 109 -5.61 -4.69 1.26
CA TYR A 109 -6.92 -4.72 1.87
C TYR A 109 -7.55 -6.10 1.70
N ALA A 110 -8.06 -6.65 2.80
CA ALA A 110 -8.92 -7.84 2.82
C ALA A 110 -10.26 -7.49 3.48
N GLY A 111 -11.37 -7.78 2.81
CA GLY A 111 -12.71 -7.44 3.32
C GLY A 111 -13.75 -7.31 2.23
N HIS A 112 -14.90 -6.72 2.57
CA HIS A 112 -15.92 -6.44 1.56
C HIS A 112 -15.52 -5.29 0.65
N GLY A 113 -15.64 -5.54 -0.66
CA GLY A 113 -15.55 -4.54 -1.69
C GLY A 113 -16.82 -4.55 -2.53
N VAL A 114 -17.24 -3.39 -2.99
CA VAL A 114 -18.41 -3.25 -3.88
C VAL A 114 -18.08 -2.37 -5.06
N GLN A 115 -18.77 -2.62 -6.14
CA GLN A 115 -18.79 -1.71 -7.28
C GLN A 115 -20.09 -0.93 -7.27
N ALA A 116 -19.99 0.37 -7.42
CA ALA A 116 -21.13 1.26 -7.61
C ALA A 116 -20.76 2.32 -8.64
N ARG A 117 -21.67 2.63 -9.58
CA ARG A 117 -21.49 3.63 -10.65
C ARG A 117 -20.17 3.49 -11.41
N GLY A 118 -19.76 2.25 -11.68
CA GLY A 118 -18.52 1.96 -12.39
C GLY A 118 -17.23 2.20 -11.59
N ARG A 119 -17.31 2.44 -10.27
CA ARG A 119 -16.15 2.64 -9.37
C ARG A 119 -16.09 1.55 -8.32
N ASN A 120 -14.89 1.29 -7.82
CA ASN A 120 -14.62 0.29 -6.78
C ASN A 120 -14.52 0.96 -5.41
N TYR A 121 -15.19 0.38 -4.42
CA TYR A 121 -15.23 0.90 -3.06
C TYR A 121 -14.87 -0.19 -2.05
N LEU A 122 -14.08 0.16 -1.03
CA LEU A 122 -13.76 -0.69 0.10
C LEU A 122 -14.63 -0.31 1.29
N LEU A 123 -15.32 -1.29 1.87
CA LEU A 123 -16.27 -1.07 2.93
C LEU A 123 -15.60 -1.11 4.31
N PRO A 124 -15.76 -0.08 5.16
CA PRO A 124 -15.51 -0.20 6.57
C PRO A 124 -16.55 -1.11 7.24
N VAL A 125 -16.26 -1.59 8.46
CA VAL A 125 -17.13 -2.58 9.12
C VAL A 125 -18.49 -2.01 9.56
N ASP A 126 -18.60 -0.71 9.70
CA ASP A 126 -19.83 0.02 10.09
C ASP A 126 -20.65 0.54 8.89
N ALA A 127 -20.24 0.23 7.66
CA ALA A 127 -20.99 0.59 6.48
C ALA A 127 -22.29 -0.22 6.36
N ASP A 128 -23.41 0.47 6.14
CA ASP A 128 -24.74 -0.12 5.84
C ASP A 128 -25.36 0.61 4.63
N PRO A 129 -24.74 0.51 3.43
CA PRO A 129 -25.24 1.19 2.25
C PRO A 129 -26.52 0.55 1.74
N ARG A 130 -27.56 1.37 1.50
CA ARG A 130 -28.86 0.95 0.95
C ARG A 130 -29.04 1.34 -0.51
N SER A 131 -28.12 2.16 -1.02
CA SER A 131 -28.09 2.64 -2.40
C SER A 131 -26.64 2.81 -2.89
N GLU A 132 -26.45 2.95 -4.20
CA GLU A 132 -25.14 3.28 -4.76
C GLU A 132 -24.59 4.62 -4.25
N ASP A 133 -25.45 5.58 -3.94
CA ASP A 133 -25.07 6.86 -3.36
C ASP A 133 -24.54 6.71 -1.92
N ASP A 134 -25.13 5.79 -1.16
CA ASP A 134 -24.67 5.51 0.21
C ASP A 134 -23.28 4.85 0.19
N VAL A 135 -23.00 3.99 -0.80
CA VAL A 135 -21.67 3.40 -0.97
C VAL A 135 -20.61 4.49 -1.07
N ALA A 136 -20.82 5.48 -1.94
CA ALA A 136 -19.86 6.56 -2.14
C ALA A 136 -19.61 7.40 -0.88
N LYS A 137 -20.63 7.53 0.00
CA LYS A 137 -20.55 8.29 1.25
C LYS A 137 -19.95 7.50 2.42
N GLN A 138 -20.14 6.18 2.41
CA GLN A 138 -19.80 5.31 3.54
C GLN A 138 -18.59 4.41 3.28
N SER A 139 -17.82 4.63 2.19
CA SER A 139 -16.75 3.74 1.79
C SER A 139 -15.57 4.49 1.19
N LEU A 140 -14.43 3.81 1.07
CA LEU A 140 -13.25 4.35 0.40
C LEU A 140 -13.34 4.09 -1.11
N ASP A 141 -13.34 5.14 -1.91
CA ASP A 141 -13.16 5.06 -3.36
C ASP A 141 -11.71 4.68 -3.70
N VAL A 142 -11.54 3.50 -4.28
CA VAL A 142 -10.23 2.96 -4.65
C VAL A 142 -9.57 3.80 -5.74
N GLY A 143 -10.32 4.20 -6.77
CA GLY A 143 -9.79 5.00 -7.87
C GLY A 143 -9.23 6.33 -7.36
N GLY A 144 -10.03 7.09 -6.62
CA GLY A 144 -9.56 8.35 -6.04
C GLY A 144 -8.42 8.21 -5.03
N PHE A 145 -8.27 7.05 -4.39
CA PHE A 145 -7.11 6.78 -3.55
C PHE A 145 -5.86 6.48 -4.38
N VAL A 146 -5.97 5.66 -5.41
CA VAL A 146 -4.88 5.35 -6.35
C VAL A 146 -4.41 6.61 -7.07
N ASP A 147 -5.33 7.47 -7.53
CA ASP A 147 -4.99 8.75 -8.16
C ASP A 147 -4.16 9.65 -7.24
N ARG A 148 -4.51 9.72 -5.95
CA ARG A 148 -3.72 10.48 -4.97
C ARG A 148 -2.32 9.93 -4.77
N LEU A 149 -2.13 8.61 -4.78
CA LEU A 149 -0.80 8.00 -4.68
C LEU A 149 0.03 8.25 -5.94
N SER A 150 -0.57 8.17 -7.11
CA SER A 150 0.11 8.39 -8.40
C SER A 150 0.52 9.85 -8.61
N ALA A 151 -0.28 10.80 -8.08
CA ALA A 151 0.05 12.23 -8.14
C ALA A 151 1.38 12.59 -7.46
N LEU A 152 1.94 11.71 -6.63
CA LEU A 152 3.26 11.91 -6.01
C LEU A 152 4.42 11.74 -6.99
N GLN A 153 4.16 11.32 -8.23
CA GLN A 153 5.07 11.25 -9.41
C GLN A 153 6.38 10.46 -9.22
N GLN A 154 6.74 10.09 -8.02
CA GLN A 154 7.97 9.35 -7.71
C GLN A 154 7.67 8.11 -6.90
N GLY A 155 8.40 7.03 -7.19
CA GLY A 155 8.30 5.76 -6.46
C GLY A 155 7.28 4.79 -7.06
N THR A 156 7.15 3.65 -6.42
CA THR A 156 6.31 2.52 -6.85
C THR A 156 5.10 2.40 -5.94
N ASN A 157 3.91 2.39 -6.53
CA ASN A 157 2.66 2.15 -5.81
C ASN A 157 2.16 0.73 -6.12
N ILE A 158 1.87 -0.04 -5.09
CA ILE A 158 1.35 -1.41 -5.21
C ILE A 158 0.08 -1.48 -4.36
N VAL A 159 -1.04 -1.74 -4.99
CA VAL A 159 -2.34 -1.85 -4.32
C VAL A 159 -2.88 -3.26 -4.54
N VAL A 160 -3.07 -4.01 -3.47
CA VAL A 160 -3.53 -5.40 -3.49
C VAL A 160 -4.87 -5.48 -2.77
N LEU A 161 -5.89 -5.91 -3.48
CA LEU A 161 -7.27 -5.92 -3.01
C LEU A 161 -7.82 -7.35 -3.01
N ASP A 162 -7.91 -7.93 -1.82
CA ASP A 162 -8.59 -9.21 -1.59
C ASP A 162 -10.04 -8.96 -1.16
N ALA A 163 -10.86 -8.68 -2.16
CA ALA A 163 -12.26 -8.32 -1.97
C ALA A 163 -13.10 -8.75 -3.16
N CYS A 164 -14.36 -9.07 -2.90
CA CYS A 164 -15.33 -9.30 -3.96
C CYS A 164 -15.49 -8.06 -4.84
N ARG A 165 -15.79 -8.31 -6.10
CA ARG A 165 -15.96 -7.27 -7.11
C ARG A 165 -17.37 -7.36 -7.73
N VAL A 166 -18.40 -7.38 -6.90
CA VAL A 166 -19.80 -7.50 -7.34
C VAL A 166 -20.54 -6.21 -7.01
N ASN A 167 -21.41 -5.75 -7.91
CA ASN A 167 -22.36 -4.67 -7.59
C ASN A 167 -23.59 -5.29 -6.91
N PRO A 168 -23.77 -5.11 -5.59
CA PRO A 168 -24.90 -5.68 -4.88
C PRO A 168 -26.25 -5.03 -5.27
N PHE A 169 -26.23 -3.82 -5.81
CA PHE A 169 -27.40 -3.07 -6.21
C PHE A 169 -27.89 -3.45 -7.62
N ALA A 170 -27.08 -4.13 -8.41
CA ALA A 170 -27.41 -4.60 -9.75
C ALA A 170 -28.27 -5.88 -9.77
N GLY A 171 -28.92 -6.23 -8.66
CA GLY A 171 -29.70 -7.47 -8.55
C GLY A 171 -28.88 -8.72 -8.32
N GLY A 172 -27.58 -8.57 -8.05
CA GLY A 172 -26.67 -9.64 -7.66
C GLY A 172 -26.96 -10.16 -6.24
N VAL A 173 -26.69 -11.43 -6.02
CA VAL A 173 -26.70 -12.02 -4.69
C VAL A 173 -25.25 -12.25 -4.29
N ILE A 174 -24.75 -11.57 -3.28
CA ILE A 174 -23.50 -11.96 -2.63
C ILE A 174 -23.79 -13.16 -1.74
N VAL A 175 -23.15 -14.28 -2.02
CA VAL A 175 -23.21 -15.45 -1.14
C VAL A 175 -22.00 -15.39 -0.23
N GLY A 176 -22.22 -15.16 1.06
CA GLY A 176 -21.15 -15.25 2.06
C GLY A 176 -20.58 -16.67 2.17
N PRO A 177 -19.43 -16.86 2.83
CA PRO A 177 -18.81 -18.17 3.04
C PRO A 177 -19.71 -19.17 3.80
N ASP A 178 -20.71 -18.64 4.52
CA ASP A 178 -21.72 -19.40 5.26
C ASP A 178 -22.97 -19.75 4.43
N GLY A 179 -22.94 -19.47 3.12
CA GLY A 179 -24.07 -19.68 2.21
C GLY A 179 -25.21 -18.67 2.36
N ARG A 180 -25.08 -17.66 3.23
CA ARG A 180 -26.08 -16.59 3.37
C ARG A 180 -26.06 -15.67 2.16
N ARG A 181 -27.25 -15.46 1.62
CA ARG A 181 -27.47 -14.57 0.48
C ARG A 181 -27.77 -13.17 0.98
N LEU A 182 -26.86 -12.23 0.74
CA LEU A 182 -27.14 -10.80 0.87
C LEU A 182 -27.90 -10.38 -0.38
N LYS A 183 -29.20 -10.10 -0.22
CA LYS A 183 -30.04 -9.58 -1.31
C LYS A 183 -29.97 -8.07 -1.30
N PHE A 184 -29.43 -7.50 -2.37
CA PHE A 184 -29.54 -6.09 -2.66
C PHE A 184 -30.57 -5.89 -3.79
N ARG A 185 -31.39 -4.85 -3.69
CA ARG A 185 -32.40 -4.51 -4.72
C ARG A 185 -31.75 -3.58 -5.75
N GLY A 186 -31.61 -4.04 -6.98
CA GLY A 186 -31.18 -3.24 -8.11
C GLY A 186 -31.03 -4.06 -9.38
N SER A 187 -31.18 -3.48 -10.54
CA SER A 187 -31.20 -4.14 -11.84
C SER A 187 -29.91 -3.98 -12.62
N THR A 188 -29.52 -5.04 -13.30
CA THR A 188 -28.47 -5.28 -14.30
C THR A 188 -27.00 -5.40 -13.80
N PRO A 189 -26.33 -6.50 -14.16
CA PRO A 189 -24.89 -6.64 -13.93
C PRO A 189 -24.15 -5.77 -14.95
N SER A 190 -23.65 -4.62 -14.54
CA SER A 190 -22.62 -3.94 -15.30
C SER A 190 -21.28 -4.25 -14.64
N GLY A 191 -20.37 -4.81 -15.43
CA GLY A 191 -19.04 -5.17 -14.96
C GLY A 191 -18.26 -3.98 -14.41
N LEU A 192 -17.24 -4.31 -13.62
CA LEU A 192 -16.31 -3.32 -13.09
C LEU A 192 -15.84 -2.36 -14.16
N ALA A 193 -15.76 -1.11 -13.77
CA ALA A 193 -14.78 -0.22 -14.36
C ALA A 193 -13.39 -0.86 -14.21
N ALA A 194 -12.75 -1.11 -15.34
CA ALA A 194 -11.32 -1.37 -15.30
C ALA A 194 -10.69 -0.20 -14.54
N LEU A 195 -9.94 -0.49 -13.50
CA LEU A 195 -9.13 0.52 -12.87
C LEU A 195 -7.83 0.55 -13.67
N ASP A 196 -7.70 1.54 -14.53
CA ASP A 196 -6.43 1.79 -15.21
C ASP A 196 -5.41 2.17 -14.15
N ALA A 197 -4.29 1.44 -14.12
CA ALA A 197 -3.21 1.77 -13.20
C ALA A 197 -2.46 3.00 -13.74
N PRO A 198 -2.44 4.14 -13.02
CA PRO A 198 -1.63 5.28 -13.41
C PRO A 198 -0.14 4.93 -13.41
N VAL A 199 0.69 5.73 -14.09
CA VAL A 199 2.14 5.50 -14.22
C VAL A 199 2.78 5.25 -12.85
N GLY A 200 3.63 4.24 -12.76
CA GLY A 200 4.31 3.82 -11.55
C GLY A 200 3.45 3.05 -10.54
N THR A 201 2.28 2.57 -10.98
CA THR A 201 1.32 1.88 -10.13
C THR A 201 1.01 0.48 -10.65
N LEU A 202 0.84 -0.46 -9.74
CA LEU A 202 0.24 -1.77 -9.96
C LEU A 202 -0.96 -1.94 -9.04
N VAL A 203 -2.09 -2.34 -9.59
CA VAL A 203 -3.29 -2.69 -8.82
C VAL A 203 -3.63 -4.15 -9.10
N ALA A 204 -3.59 -4.96 -8.05
CA ALA A 204 -3.92 -6.38 -8.10
C ALA A 204 -5.23 -6.65 -7.35
N PHE A 205 -6.06 -7.48 -7.94
CA PHE A 205 -7.35 -7.89 -7.38
C PHE A 205 -7.37 -9.40 -7.21
N SER A 206 -7.95 -9.88 -6.13
CA SER A 206 -8.10 -11.32 -5.87
C SER A 206 -9.02 -12.02 -6.86
N THR A 207 -9.83 -11.27 -7.61
CA THR A 207 -10.73 -11.84 -8.62
C THR A 207 -10.88 -10.93 -9.84
N ALA A 208 -11.25 -11.52 -10.96
CA ALA A 208 -11.59 -10.81 -12.18
C ALA A 208 -12.82 -9.89 -11.99
N PRO A 209 -13.05 -8.95 -12.91
CA PRO A 209 -14.30 -8.19 -12.97
C PRO A 209 -15.54 -9.10 -12.86
N ASN A 210 -16.52 -8.70 -12.07
CA ASN A 210 -17.73 -9.48 -11.74
C ASN A 210 -17.47 -10.82 -11.03
N GLY A 211 -16.24 -11.06 -10.57
CA GLY A 211 -15.89 -12.27 -9.86
C GLY A 211 -16.15 -12.19 -8.37
N VAL A 212 -16.23 -13.35 -7.75
CA VAL A 212 -16.35 -13.53 -6.30
C VAL A 212 -14.99 -13.94 -5.76
N ALA A 213 -14.55 -13.31 -4.68
CA ALA A 213 -13.41 -13.77 -3.89
C ALA A 213 -13.90 -14.78 -2.86
N LEU A 214 -13.22 -15.91 -2.76
CA LEU A 214 -13.54 -16.96 -1.80
C LEU A 214 -12.73 -16.74 -0.52
N ASP A 215 -13.43 -16.69 0.61
CA ASP A 215 -12.79 -16.54 1.93
C ASP A 215 -12.00 -17.80 2.37
N GLY A 216 -12.19 -18.90 1.65
CA GLY A 216 -11.53 -20.17 1.97
C GLY A 216 -12.11 -20.88 3.21
N PRO A 217 -11.55 -22.04 3.60
CA PRO A 217 -11.95 -22.71 4.83
C PRO A 217 -11.58 -21.87 6.05
N GLY A 218 -12.51 -21.77 7.00
CA GLY A 218 -12.33 -20.93 8.19
C GLY A 218 -11.09 -21.33 9.00
N GLY A 219 -10.40 -20.32 9.52
CA GLY A 219 -9.29 -20.47 10.47
C GLY A 219 -7.90 -20.54 9.87
N GLN A 220 -7.75 -20.30 8.56
CA GLN A 220 -6.43 -20.20 7.91
C GLN A 220 -6.30 -18.86 7.17
N HIS A 221 -6.49 -18.89 5.86
CA HIS A 221 -6.36 -17.75 4.98
C HIS A 221 -7.39 -17.85 3.83
N SER A 222 -7.71 -16.72 3.22
CA SER A 222 -8.36 -16.71 1.92
C SER A 222 -7.50 -17.45 0.91
N VAL A 223 -8.11 -17.95 -0.16
CA VAL A 223 -7.35 -18.65 -1.21
C VAL A 223 -6.32 -17.73 -1.82
N TYR A 224 -6.66 -16.44 -2.00
CA TYR A 224 -5.75 -15.45 -2.55
C TYR A 224 -4.59 -15.13 -1.61
N ALA A 225 -4.87 -14.83 -0.34
CA ALA A 225 -3.85 -14.51 0.66
C ALA A 225 -2.87 -15.68 0.86
N LYS A 226 -3.34 -16.93 0.83
CA LYS A 226 -2.49 -18.13 0.87
C LYS A 226 -1.41 -18.10 -0.21
N HIS A 227 -1.79 -17.86 -1.47
CA HIS A 227 -0.85 -17.80 -2.58
C HIS A 227 0.02 -16.54 -2.55
N LEU A 228 -0.52 -15.39 -2.11
CA LEU A 228 0.25 -14.18 -1.89
C LEU A 228 1.38 -14.42 -0.90
N LEU A 229 1.08 -14.96 0.27
CA LEU A 229 2.06 -15.26 1.33
C LEU A 229 3.13 -16.25 0.86
N THR A 230 2.75 -17.24 0.04
CA THR A 230 3.67 -18.25 -0.51
C THR A 230 4.73 -17.61 -1.41
N HIS A 231 4.36 -16.62 -2.22
CA HIS A 231 5.25 -16.10 -3.26
C HIS A 231 5.88 -14.74 -2.95
N LEU A 232 5.31 -13.96 -2.01
CA LEU A 232 5.71 -12.57 -1.76
C LEU A 232 7.19 -12.44 -1.33
N ALA A 233 7.72 -13.40 -0.59
CA ALA A 233 9.11 -13.39 -0.11
C ALA A 233 10.08 -14.18 -1.00
N THR A 234 9.69 -14.57 -2.22
CA THR A 234 10.59 -15.27 -3.16
C THR A 234 11.68 -14.33 -3.64
N PRO A 235 12.98 -14.66 -3.43
CA PRO A 235 14.06 -13.77 -3.80
C PRO A 235 14.15 -13.55 -5.32
N GLY A 236 14.21 -12.29 -5.73
CA GLY A 236 14.39 -11.88 -7.12
C GLY A 236 13.19 -12.14 -8.04
N LEU A 237 12.03 -12.49 -7.50
CA LEU A 237 10.83 -12.73 -8.31
C LEU A 237 10.22 -11.39 -8.74
N PRO A 238 10.20 -11.07 -10.06
CA PRO A 238 9.55 -9.86 -10.56
C PRO A 238 8.06 -9.83 -10.23
N ILE A 239 7.53 -8.65 -9.93
CA ILE A 239 6.17 -8.49 -9.42
C ILE A 239 5.09 -9.02 -10.40
N GLU A 240 5.29 -8.85 -11.70
CA GLU A 240 4.37 -9.37 -12.73
C GLU A 240 4.37 -10.90 -12.73
N GLN A 241 5.54 -11.51 -12.58
CA GLN A 241 5.65 -12.96 -12.46
C GLN A 241 5.07 -13.48 -11.14
N LEU A 242 5.23 -12.71 -10.06
CA LEU A 242 4.63 -13.02 -8.76
C LEU A 242 3.10 -13.09 -8.89
N PHE A 243 2.45 -12.06 -9.43
CA PHE A 243 1.00 -12.07 -9.60
C PHE A 243 0.51 -13.12 -10.60
N LYS A 244 1.29 -13.42 -11.63
CA LYS A 244 1.01 -14.56 -12.50
C LYS A 244 1.01 -15.90 -11.77
N LYS A 245 1.99 -16.13 -10.87
CA LYS A 245 2.03 -17.36 -10.03
C LYS A 245 0.84 -17.43 -9.07
N ILE A 246 0.49 -16.31 -8.42
CA ILE A 246 -0.70 -16.22 -7.56
C ILE A 246 -1.96 -16.56 -8.37
N ARG A 247 -2.12 -15.98 -9.56
CA ARG A 247 -3.28 -16.25 -10.43
C ARG A 247 -3.40 -17.73 -10.78
N ILE A 248 -2.30 -18.38 -11.14
CA ILE A 248 -2.28 -19.80 -11.47
C ILE A 248 -2.74 -20.62 -10.27
N GLY A 249 -2.11 -20.44 -9.10
CA GLY A 249 -2.43 -21.22 -7.91
C GLY A 249 -3.86 -20.99 -7.41
N VAL A 250 -4.35 -19.76 -7.43
CA VAL A 250 -5.75 -19.46 -7.05
C VAL A 250 -6.73 -20.10 -8.04
N ALA A 251 -6.45 -20.01 -9.35
CA ALA A 251 -7.32 -20.62 -10.35
C ALA A 251 -7.35 -22.15 -10.24
N GLU A 252 -6.23 -22.77 -9.91
CA GLU A 252 -6.13 -24.21 -9.68
C GLU A 252 -6.91 -24.63 -8.41
N ASP A 253 -6.65 -24.00 -7.27
CA ASP A 253 -7.31 -24.33 -6.00
C ASP A 253 -8.82 -24.11 -6.03
N THR A 254 -9.30 -23.16 -6.86
CA THR A 254 -10.72 -22.83 -6.97
C THR A 254 -11.41 -23.42 -8.20
N GLN A 255 -10.74 -24.31 -8.94
CA GLN A 255 -11.27 -24.84 -10.20
C GLN A 255 -11.74 -23.75 -11.18
N ARG A 256 -10.99 -22.64 -11.22
CA ARG A 256 -11.26 -21.44 -12.05
C ARG A 256 -12.52 -20.64 -11.67
N VAL A 257 -13.10 -20.90 -10.49
CA VAL A 257 -14.19 -20.06 -9.96
C VAL A 257 -13.67 -18.67 -9.60
N GLN A 258 -12.44 -18.61 -9.07
CA GLN A 258 -11.76 -17.35 -8.77
C GLN A 258 -10.50 -17.23 -9.64
N VAL A 259 -10.41 -16.15 -10.42
CA VAL A 259 -9.25 -15.85 -11.26
C VAL A 259 -8.76 -14.44 -10.93
N PRO A 260 -7.62 -14.28 -10.26
CA PRO A 260 -7.02 -12.98 -9.96
C PRO A 260 -6.72 -12.16 -11.22
N TRP A 261 -6.77 -10.86 -11.08
CA TRP A 261 -6.53 -9.90 -12.14
C TRP A 261 -5.60 -8.79 -11.66
N GLU A 262 -4.72 -8.28 -12.52
CA GLU A 262 -3.93 -7.08 -12.24
C GLU A 262 -3.91 -6.14 -13.42
N SER A 263 -3.71 -4.84 -13.11
CA SER A 263 -3.35 -3.77 -14.04
C SER A 263 -2.02 -3.17 -13.58
N SER A 264 -1.04 -3.06 -14.46
CA SER A 264 0.30 -2.56 -14.15
C SER A 264 0.73 -1.51 -15.17
N SER A 265 1.21 -0.37 -14.66
CA SER A 265 1.90 0.69 -15.40
C SER A 265 3.25 0.98 -14.75
N LEU A 266 3.89 -0.03 -14.17
CA LEU A 266 5.22 0.10 -13.60
C LEU A 266 6.23 0.39 -14.71
N THR A 267 7.11 1.35 -14.48
CA THR A 267 8.15 1.77 -15.43
C THR A 267 9.54 1.24 -15.08
N SER A 268 9.64 0.48 -14.00
CA SER A 268 10.88 -0.16 -13.55
C SER A 268 10.59 -1.54 -12.97
N GLU A 269 11.55 -2.43 -13.06
CA GLU A 269 11.46 -3.73 -12.43
C GLU A 269 11.32 -3.59 -10.91
N PHE A 270 10.44 -4.40 -10.34
CA PHE A 270 10.21 -4.45 -8.91
C PHE A 270 10.12 -5.90 -8.42
N CYS A 271 10.76 -6.18 -7.28
CA CYS A 271 10.55 -7.39 -6.51
C CYS A 271 10.49 -7.06 -5.00
N PHE A 272 9.64 -7.76 -4.27
CA PHE A 272 9.50 -7.53 -2.82
C PHE A 272 10.76 -7.88 -2.05
N LYS A 273 11.46 -8.93 -2.50
CA LYS A 273 12.72 -9.40 -1.94
C LYS A 273 13.77 -9.50 -3.05
N ASN A 274 14.82 -8.72 -2.94
CA ASN A 274 15.94 -8.80 -3.86
C ASN A 274 16.70 -10.13 -3.72
N THR A 275 17.46 -10.51 -4.75
CA THR A 275 18.47 -11.57 -4.63
C THR A 275 19.61 -11.14 -3.70
N ALA A 276 20.53 -12.04 -3.38
CA ALA A 276 21.76 -11.70 -2.64
C ALA A 276 22.61 -10.64 -3.36
N GLN A 277 22.50 -10.54 -4.69
CA GLN A 277 23.17 -9.54 -5.53
C GLN A 277 22.42 -8.20 -5.59
N GLY A 278 21.28 -8.07 -4.89
CA GLY A 278 20.52 -6.83 -4.81
C GLY A 278 19.63 -6.51 -6.00
N VAL A 279 19.36 -7.47 -6.90
CA VAL A 279 18.58 -7.29 -8.13
C VAL A 279 17.35 -8.18 -8.18
N CYS A 280 16.34 -7.78 -8.95
CA CYS A 280 15.28 -8.66 -9.41
C CYS A 280 15.85 -9.59 -10.50
N ARG A 281 15.31 -10.78 -10.66
CA ARG A 281 15.66 -11.65 -11.79
C ARG A 281 14.80 -11.25 -13.00
N SER A 282 15.44 -10.90 -14.08
CA SER A 282 14.78 -10.72 -15.39
C SER A 282 14.27 -12.05 -15.92
#